data_aa47a2ef9b6e950efe18a6dcb3fa260e
#
_entry.id   aa47a2ef9b6e950efe18a6dcb3fa260e
#
_cell.length_a   1.000
_cell.length_b   1.000
_cell.length_c   1.000
_cell.angle_alpha   90.00
_cell.angle_beta   90.00
_cell.angle_gamma   90.00
#
_symmetry.space_group_name_H-M   'P 1'
#
loop_
_entity.id
_entity.type
_entity.pdbx_description
1 polymer ?
#
loop_
_entity_poly.entity_id
_entity_poly.type
_entity_poly.pdbx_seq_one_letter_code
_entity_poly.pdbx_strand_id
1 'polypeptide(L)'
;LGEFSDIKLSAILSTLRSRGETIDEIIGATKAMRKHSKKIISDENTLDIVGTGGDGKGTLNISTASALVVAGAGIKVAKHGNKNISSKSGAANILEALGINIMMDPKIAKQSLDQIGICFMMAPLYHPAIKNVMPVRTELGTRTIFNILGPMTNPAGVKIQLTGAFDKKLLEPMAQTLLSLGTKSAWLVHGGDGTDEISISGISYVIEIKNGLINKFTINPNDLGITTHPF
;
A
#
# COMPACT_ATOMS: atom_id res chain seq x y z
N LEU A 1 -6.40 -22.25 1.08
CA LEU A 1 -7.25 -21.09 0.84
C LEU A 1 -8.66 -21.35 1.37
N GLY A 2 -8.89 -21.00 2.65
CA GLY A 2 -10.10 -21.41 3.37
C GLY A 2 -10.01 -22.82 3.98
N GLU A 3 -8.81 -23.34 4.12
CA GLU A 3 -8.54 -24.68 4.67
C GLU A 3 -8.46 -24.68 6.20
N PHE A 4 -8.22 -23.52 6.81
CA PHE A 4 -8.16 -23.36 8.25
C PHE A 4 -9.53 -22.94 8.82
N SER A 5 -9.89 -23.50 9.97
CA SER A 5 -11.01 -22.96 10.75
C SER A 5 -10.68 -21.57 11.28
N ASP A 6 -11.71 -20.78 11.57
CA ASP A 6 -11.56 -19.43 12.12
C ASP A 6 -10.76 -19.42 13.43
N ILE A 7 -10.91 -20.46 14.27
CA ILE A 7 -10.14 -20.61 15.52
C ILE A 7 -8.63 -20.74 15.21
N LYS A 8 -8.25 -21.60 14.25
CA LYS A 8 -6.85 -21.78 13.89
C LYS A 8 -6.28 -20.52 13.26
N LEU A 9 -7.05 -19.87 12.39
CA LEU A 9 -6.65 -18.63 11.74
C LEU A 9 -6.47 -17.50 12.76
N SER A 10 -7.38 -17.37 13.72
CA SER A 10 -7.30 -16.40 14.82
C SER A 10 -6.03 -16.63 15.66
N ALA A 11 -5.74 -17.88 16.03
CA ALA A 11 -4.53 -18.22 16.78
C ALA A 11 -3.25 -17.83 16.01
N ILE A 12 -3.17 -18.15 14.70
CA ILE A 12 -2.02 -17.79 13.85
C ILE A 12 -1.85 -16.27 13.79
N LEU A 13 -2.91 -15.53 13.45
CA LEU A 13 -2.84 -14.08 13.31
C LEU A 13 -2.48 -13.38 14.63
N SER A 14 -3.02 -13.84 15.74
CA SER A 14 -2.72 -13.29 17.06
C SER A 14 -1.28 -13.57 17.49
N THR A 15 -0.77 -14.78 17.20
CA THR A 15 0.62 -15.15 17.49
C THR A 15 1.59 -14.31 16.67
N LEU A 16 1.37 -14.17 15.36
CA LEU A 16 2.20 -13.32 14.49
C LEU A 16 2.23 -11.88 15.00
N ARG A 17 1.07 -11.32 15.31
CA ARG A 17 0.98 -9.97 15.87
C ARG A 17 1.72 -9.80 17.18
N SER A 18 1.58 -10.76 18.11
CA SER A 18 2.18 -10.67 19.45
C SER A 18 3.71 -10.74 19.42
N ARG A 19 4.25 -11.58 18.55
CA ARG A 19 5.68 -11.78 18.38
C ARG A 19 6.33 -10.75 17.44
N GLY A 20 5.55 -10.23 16.53
CA GLY A 20 6.00 -9.53 15.33
C GLY A 20 6.29 -10.51 14.18
N GLU A 21 5.94 -10.11 12.98
CA GLU A 21 6.18 -10.87 11.76
C GLU A 21 7.66 -10.83 11.37
N THR A 22 8.21 -11.96 10.96
CA THR A 22 9.54 -12.01 10.34
C THR A 22 9.47 -11.62 8.87
N ILE A 23 10.61 -11.23 8.31
CA ILE A 23 10.70 -10.87 6.88
C ILE A 23 10.28 -12.04 5.99
N ASP A 24 10.70 -13.26 6.31
CA ASP A 24 10.34 -14.45 5.54
C ASP A 24 8.82 -14.75 5.57
N GLU A 25 8.16 -14.49 6.71
CA GLU A 25 6.71 -14.61 6.83
C GLU A 25 5.98 -13.56 5.99
N ILE A 26 6.48 -12.31 5.99
CA ILE A 26 5.93 -11.24 5.15
C ILE A 26 6.14 -11.58 3.67
N ILE A 27 7.32 -12.06 3.27
CA ILE A 27 7.62 -12.50 1.90
C ILE A 27 6.67 -13.64 1.49
N GLY A 28 6.53 -14.66 2.33
CA GLY A 28 5.66 -15.80 2.08
C GLY A 28 4.20 -15.40 1.90
N ALA A 29 3.69 -14.58 2.81
CA ALA A 29 2.33 -14.06 2.74
C ALA A 29 2.11 -13.19 1.50
N THR A 30 3.06 -12.31 1.16
CA THR A 30 3.00 -11.46 -0.04
C THR A 30 2.99 -12.30 -1.33
N LYS A 31 3.86 -13.31 -1.42
CA LYS A 31 3.89 -14.25 -2.56
C LYS A 31 2.55 -14.97 -2.71
N ALA A 32 1.98 -15.47 -1.61
CA ALA A 32 0.69 -16.14 -1.62
C ALA A 32 -0.44 -15.20 -2.10
N MET A 33 -0.48 -13.98 -1.59
CA MET A 33 -1.45 -12.96 -2.02
C MET A 33 -1.32 -12.64 -3.51
N ARG A 34 -0.10 -12.39 -4.00
CA ARG A 34 0.16 -12.12 -5.43
C ARG A 34 -0.19 -13.30 -6.32
N LYS A 35 0.04 -14.55 -5.87
CA LYS A 35 -0.31 -15.77 -6.63
C LYS A 35 -1.81 -15.89 -6.87
N HIS A 36 -2.62 -15.52 -5.89
CA HIS A 36 -4.08 -15.66 -5.91
C HIS A 36 -4.83 -14.38 -6.28
N SER A 37 -4.13 -13.32 -6.67
CA SER A 37 -4.76 -12.09 -7.16
C SER A 37 -5.24 -12.23 -8.61
N LYS A 38 -6.31 -11.50 -8.94
CA LYS A 38 -6.64 -11.21 -10.33
C LYS A 38 -5.61 -10.20 -10.85
N LYS A 39 -4.97 -10.52 -11.96
CA LYS A 39 -3.85 -9.71 -12.46
C LYS A 39 -4.25 -8.83 -13.63
N ILE A 40 -3.59 -7.69 -13.74
CA ILE A 40 -3.49 -6.92 -14.98
C ILE A 40 -2.01 -6.84 -15.40
N ILE A 41 -1.76 -6.66 -16.69
CA ILE A 41 -0.39 -6.47 -17.19
C ILE A 41 -0.13 -4.97 -17.25
N SER A 42 0.93 -4.52 -16.61
CA SER A 42 1.40 -3.13 -16.67
C SER A 42 2.76 -3.02 -17.34
N ASP A 43 3.10 -1.83 -17.80
CA ASP A 43 4.43 -1.54 -18.31
C ASP A 43 5.44 -1.47 -17.14
N GLU A 44 6.71 -1.68 -17.44
CA GLU A 44 7.78 -1.68 -16.42
C GLU A 44 7.92 -0.35 -15.66
N ASN A 45 7.54 0.76 -16.29
CA ASN A 45 7.59 2.11 -15.72
C ASN A 45 6.28 2.52 -15.02
N THR A 46 5.32 1.59 -14.89
CA THR A 46 4.08 1.87 -14.18
C THR A 46 4.35 1.96 -12.67
N LEU A 47 3.83 3.02 -12.05
CA LEU A 47 4.00 3.35 -10.64
C LEU A 47 2.76 2.96 -9.83
N ASP A 48 2.95 2.58 -8.57
CA ASP A 48 1.91 2.61 -7.52
C ASP A 48 2.25 3.65 -6.46
N ILE A 49 1.25 4.38 -5.98
CA ILE A 49 1.35 5.28 -4.83
C ILE A 49 0.32 4.81 -3.81
N VAL A 50 0.78 4.26 -2.71
CA VAL A 50 -0.06 3.53 -1.76
C VAL A 50 0.48 3.69 -0.34
N GLY A 51 -0.41 3.66 0.65
CA GLY A 51 -0.03 3.57 2.06
C GLY A 51 -0.60 2.31 2.70
N THR A 52 -0.05 1.96 3.85
CA THR A 52 -0.66 0.92 4.70
C THR A 52 -2.01 1.38 5.24
N GLY A 53 -2.21 2.69 5.31
CA GLY A 53 -3.33 3.29 6.03
C GLY A 53 -3.27 3.02 7.53
N GLY A 54 -4.31 3.45 8.23
CA GLY A 54 -4.45 3.11 9.64
C GLY A 54 -3.49 3.87 10.58
N ASP A 55 -2.92 4.98 10.16
CA ASP A 55 -2.10 5.88 10.98
C ASP A 55 -2.93 6.62 12.05
N GLY A 56 -4.26 6.66 11.88
CA GLY A 56 -5.18 7.29 12.83
C GLY A 56 -5.17 8.83 12.81
N LYS A 57 -4.48 9.43 11.85
CA LYS A 57 -4.25 10.88 11.79
C LYS A 57 -5.37 11.68 11.12
N GLY A 58 -6.21 11.02 10.32
CA GLY A 58 -7.33 11.69 9.64
C GLY A 58 -6.92 12.70 8.58
N THR A 59 -5.78 12.48 7.95
CA THR A 59 -5.23 13.27 6.85
C THR A 59 -6.14 13.25 5.62
N LEU A 60 -5.85 14.13 4.67
CA LEU A 60 -6.39 14.07 3.31
C LEU A 60 -5.95 12.78 2.60
N ASN A 61 -6.65 12.42 1.52
CA ASN A 61 -6.24 11.27 0.68
C ASN A 61 -5.02 11.63 -0.18
N ILE A 62 -3.87 11.85 0.48
CA ILE A 62 -2.64 12.36 -0.14
C ILE A 62 -2.16 11.43 -1.24
N SER A 63 -2.09 10.12 -0.97
CA SER A 63 -1.65 9.14 -1.98
C SER A 63 -2.56 9.12 -3.22
N THR A 64 -3.88 9.38 -3.06
CA THR A 64 -4.80 9.45 -4.20
C THR A 64 -4.62 10.74 -5.00
N ALA A 65 -4.48 11.88 -4.33
CA ALA A 65 -4.20 13.15 -4.97
C ALA A 65 -2.86 13.11 -5.73
N SER A 66 -1.81 12.58 -5.09
CA SER A 66 -0.49 12.39 -5.73
C SER A 66 -0.57 11.48 -6.95
N ALA A 67 -1.35 10.40 -6.91
CA ALA A 67 -1.54 9.51 -8.04
C ALA A 67 -2.15 10.23 -9.25
N LEU A 68 -3.13 11.10 -9.03
CA LEU A 68 -3.75 11.90 -10.10
C LEU A 68 -2.77 12.93 -10.69
N VAL A 69 -1.99 13.61 -9.85
CA VAL A 69 -0.97 14.57 -10.29
C VAL A 69 0.11 13.88 -11.12
N VAL A 70 0.61 12.74 -10.65
CA VAL A 70 1.65 11.96 -11.35
C VAL A 70 1.15 11.43 -12.70
N ALA A 71 -0.10 10.95 -12.74
CA ALA A 71 -0.72 10.53 -13.99
C ALA A 71 -0.91 11.71 -14.96
N GLY A 72 -1.32 12.88 -14.46
CA GLY A 72 -1.41 14.11 -15.23
C GLY A 72 -0.07 14.60 -15.79
N ALA A 73 1.04 14.25 -15.12
CA ALA A 73 2.40 14.49 -15.60
C ALA A 73 2.88 13.44 -16.64
N GLY A 74 2.03 12.49 -17.05
CA GLY A 74 2.32 11.51 -18.11
C GLY A 74 2.95 10.21 -17.62
N ILE A 75 3.03 9.97 -16.33
CA ILE A 75 3.53 8.71 -15.78
C ILE A 75 2.34 7.77 -15.50
N LYS A 76 2.40 6.54 -16.01
CA LYS A 76 1.33 5.56 -15.77
C LYS A 76 1.25 5.15 -14.30
N VAL A 77 0.03 5.21 -13.74
CA VAL A 77 -0.24 4.85 -12.34
C VAL A 77 -1.27 3.73 -12.25
N ALA A 78 -0.86 2.59 -11.74
CA ALA A 78 -1.75 1.47 -11.41
C ALA A 78 -2.00 1.46 -9.89
N LYS A 79 -2.96 2.29 -9.44
CA LYS A 79 -3.21 2.49 -8.01
C LYS A 79 -3.96 1.32 -7.40
N HIS A 80 -3.34 0.66 -6.41
CA HIS A 80 -3.99 -0.32 -5.56
C HIS A 80 -4.55 0.37 -4.31
N GLY A 81 -5.76 0.03 -3.92
CA GLY A 81 -6.38 0.68 -2.77
C GLY A 81 -7.64 -0.01 -2.25
N ASN A 82 -8.16 0.50 -1.14
CA ASN A 82 -9.36 -0.04 -0.50
C ASN A 82 -10.26 1.10 0.00
N LYS A 83 -11.49 0.74 0.38
CA LYS A 83 -12.30 1.57 1.28
C LYS A 83 -11.68 1.54 2.66
N ASN A 84 -11.74 2.66 3.35
CA ASN A 84 -11.24 2.69 4.71
C ASN A 84 -12.25 2.05 5.68
N ILE A 85 -11.72 1.33 6.67
CA ILE A 85 -12.51 0.70 7.74
C ILE A 85 -12.46 1.54 9.03
N SER A 86 -11.40 2.32 9.21
CA SER A 86 -11.09 2.99 10.50
C SER A 86 -10.91 4.50 10.43
N SER A 87 -10.79 5.12 9.26
CA SER A 87 -10.71 6.59 9.11
C SER A 87 -11.93 7.16 8.38
N LYS A 88 -12.03 8.50 8.36
CA LYS A 88 -13.18 9.21 7.76
C LYS A 88 -13.30 8.97 6.24
N SER A 89 -12.20 8.68 5.53
CA SER A 89 -12.19 8.50 4.08
C SER A 89 -10.98 7.69 3.63
N GLY A 90 -11.19 6.66 2.81
CA GLY A 90 -10.14 5.91 2.12
C GLY A 90 -10.04 6.29 0.64
N ALA A 91 -9.02 5.76 -0.06
CA ALA A 91 -8.80 6.03 -1.47
C ALA A 91 -10.04 5.76 -2.33
N ALA A 92 -10.74 4.65 -2.09
CA ALA A 92 -11.95 4.30 -2.82
C ALA A 92 -13.11 5.26 -2.54
N ASN A 93 -13.23 5.76 -1.30
CA ASN A 93 -14.33 6.66 -0.92
C ASN A 93 -14.26 7.99 -1.68
N ILE A 94 -13.08 8.60 -1.79
CA ILE A 94 -12.91 9.86 -2.52
C ILE A 94 -13.13 9.65 -4.02
N LEU A 95 -12.67 8.54 -4.59
CA LEU A 95 -12.88 8.24 -6.01
C LEU A 95 -14.38 8.03 -6.33
N GLU A 96 -15.12 7.33 -5.48
CA GLU A 96 -16.60 7.20 -5.62
C GLU A 96 -17.29 8.57 -5.54
N ALA A 97 -16.88 9.43 -4.60
CA ALA A 97 -17.44 10.77 -4.46
C ALA A 97 -17.17 11.66 -5.69
N LEU A 98 -16.07 11.40 -6.41
CA LEU A 98 -15.75 12.04 -7.68
C LEU A 98 -16.45 11.39 -8.89
N GLY A 99 -17.33 10.41 -8.68
CA GLY A 99 -18.06 9.71 -9.74
C GLY A 99 -17.25 8.64 -10.48
N ILE A 100 -16.08 8.25 -9.97
CA ILE A 100 -15.22 7.25 -10.60
C ILE A 100 -15.71 5.85 -10.19
N ASN A 101 -15.91 4.98 -11.18
CA ASN A 101 -16.25 3.59 -10.91
C ASN A 101 -15.04 2.85 -10.31
N ILE A 102 -15.11 2.55 -9.01
CA ILE A 102 -14.05 1.83 -8.30
C ILE A 102 -14.12 0.30 -8.48
N MET A 103 -15.23 -0.22 -9.00
CA MET A 103 -15.46 -1.66 -9.19
C MET A 103 -15.10 -2.11 -10.62
N MET A 104 -14.04 -1.54 -11.18
CA MET A 104 -13.54 -1.92 -12.50
C MET A 104 -12.96 -3.33 -12.48
N ASP A 105 -13.44 -4.18 -13.40
CA ASP A 105 -12.81 -5.47 -13.63
C ASP A 105 -11.40 -5.33 -14.25
N PRO A 106 -10.58 -6.38 -14.27
CA PRO A 106 -9.22 -6.30 -14.77
C PRO A 106 -9.10 -5.81 -16.22
N LYS A 107 -10.07 -6.11 -17.10
CA LYS A 107 -10.05 -5.68 -18.50
C LYS A 107 -10.27 -4.18 -18.61
N ILE A 108 -11.26 -3.65 -17.88
CA ILE A 108 -11.55 -2.20 -17.86
C ILE A 108 -10.42 -1.43 -17.19
N ALA A 109 -9.89 -1.93 -16.07
CA ALA A 109 -8.74 -1.30 -15.41
C ALA A 109 -7.51 -1.24 -16.33
N LYS A 110 -7.25 -2.30 -17.11
CA LYS A 110 -6.16 -2.31 -18.10
C LYS A 110 -6.41 -1.30 -19.21
N GLN A 111 -7.63 -1.23 -19.74
CA GLN A 111 -7.99 -0.22 -20.75
C GLN A 111 -7.81 1.20 -20.22
N SER A 112 -8.25 1.48 -19.00
CA SER A 112 -8.06 2.77 -18.33
C SER A 112 -6.56 3.11 -18.23
N LEU A 113 -5.74 2.17 -17.75
CA LEU A 113 -4.29 2.38 -17.65
C LEU A 113 -3.64 2.68 -18.99
N ASP A 114 -4.09 2.02 -20.07
CA ASP A 114 -3.51 2.22 -21.42
C ASP A 114 -3.95 3.53 -22.07
N GLN A 115 -5.22 3.91 -21.91
CA GLN A 115 -5.81 5.03 -22.63
C GLN A 115 -5.62 6.37 -21.92
N ILE A 116 -5.72 6.38 -20.59
CA ILE A 116 -5.66 7.61 -19.79
C ILE A 116 -4.50 7.64 -18.77
N GLY A 117 -3.68 6.60 -18.73
CA GLY A 117 -2.48 6.56 -17.90
C GLY A 117 -2.74 6.25 -16.42
N ILE A 118 -3.97 6.02 -16.00
CA ILE A 118 -4.28 5.69 -14.60
C ILE A 118 -5.39 4.65 -14.49
N CYS A 119 -5.27 3.74 -13.52
CA CYS A 119 -6.38 2.89 -13.11
C CYS A 119 -6.42 2.74 -11.59
N PHE A 120 -7.60 2.36 -11.08
CA PHE A 120 -7.80 2.00 -9.67
C PHE A 120 -8.17 0.53 -9.55
N MET A 121 -7.47 -0.18 -8.68
CA MET A 121 -7.70 -1.60 -8.41
C MET A 121 -8.20 -1.78 -6.98
N MET A 122 -9.50 -2.03 -6.84
CA MET A 122 -10.17 -2.21 -5.56
C MET A 122 -9.74 -3.53 -4.92
N ALA A 123 -9.07 -3.49 -3.75
CA ALA A 123 -8.43 -4.66 -3.14
C ALA A 123 -9.36 -5.88 -2.98
N PRO A 124 -10.62 -5.79 -2.48
CA PRO A 124 -11.51 -6.94 -2.40
C PRO A 124 -11.85 -7.59 -3.76
N LEU A 125 -11.89 -6.80 -4.84
CA LEU A 125 -12.18 -7.30 -6.17
C LEU A 125 -11.00 -8.08 -6.77
N TYR A 126 -9.78 -7.61 -6.48
CA TYR A 126 -8.56 -8.19 -7.04
C TYR A 126 -7.93 -9.27 -6.17
N HIS A 127 -8.27 -9.32 -4.89
CA HIS A 127 -7.80 -10.34 -3.94
C HIS A 127 -8.95 -11.16 -3.34
N PRO A 128 -9.63 -12.00 -4.14
CA PRO A 128 -10.82 -12.72 -3.69
C PRO A 128 -10.55 -13.65 -2.50
N ALA A 129 -9.32 -14.11 -2.33
CA ALA A 129 -8.93 -14.96 -1.19
C ALA A 129 -9.04 -14.25 0.18
N ILE A 130 -9.01 -12.91 0.20
CA ILE A 130 -9.14 -12.12 1.44
C ILE A 130 -10.49 -12.37 2.11
N LYS A 131 -11.55 -12.66 1.35
CA LYS A 131 -12.88 -12.97 1.91
C LYS A 131 -12.83 -14.07 2.99
N ASN A 132 -11.91 -15.02 2.86
CA ASN A 132 -11.80 -16.14 3.79
C ASN A 132 -11.19 -15.75 5.15
N VAL A 133 -10.52 -14.60 5.24
CA VAL A 133 -9.88 -14.12 6.46
C VAL A 133 -10.61 -12.90 7.06
N MET A 134 -11.51 -12.29 6.32
CA MET A 134 -12.22 -11.08 6.77
C MET A 134 -13.05 -11.28 8.03
N PRO A 135 -13.83 -12.39 8.20
CA PRO A 135 -14.61 -12.59 9.43
C PRO A 135 -13.70 -12.57 10.67
N VAL A 136 -12.62 -13.33 10.65
CA VAL A 136 -11.65 -13.40 11.76
C VAL A 136 -10.99 -12.05 12.00
N ARG A 137 -10.58 -11.32 10.96
CA ARG A 137 -9.98 -10.00 11.11
C ARG A 137 -10.95 -8.99 11.73
N THR A 138 -12.22 -9.04 11.33
CA THR A 138 -13.26 -8.16 11.88
C THR A 138 -13.50 -8.45 13.36
N GLU A 139 -13.59 -9.73 13.73
CA GLU A 139 -13.83 -10.13 15.11
C GLU A 139 -12.62 -9.85 16.03
N LEU A 140 -11.40 -10.07 15.53
CA LEU A 140 -10.18 -9.73 16.25
C LEU A 140 -10.07 -8.22 16.54
N GLY A 141 -10.64 -7.36 15.70
CA GLY A 141 -10.66 -5.90 15.87
C GLY A 141 -9.28 -5.25 16.02
N THR A 142 -8.22 -5.95 15.59
CA THR A 142 -6.84 -5.49 15.77
C THR A 142 -6.05 -5.59 14.47
N ARG A 143 -4.90 -4.91 14.40
CA ARG A 143 -3.99 -5.03 13.26
C ARG A 143 -3.41 -6.45 13.19
N THR A 144 -3.25 -6.94 11.98
CA THR A 144 -2.64 -8.24 11.67
C THR A 144 -1.66 -8.05 10.51
N ILE A 145 -0.94 -9.08 10.11
CA ILE A 145 -0.06 -9.06 8.93
C ILE A 145 -0.76 -8.48 7.68
N PHE A 146 -2.06 -8.67 7.53
CA PHE A 146 -2.83 -8.14 6.38
C PHE A 146 -2.85 -6.61 6.30
N ASN A 147 -2.55 -5.90 7.39
CA ASN A 147 -2.48 -4.44 7.38
C ASN A 147 -1.22 -3.90 6.68
N ILE A 148 -0.19 -4.74 6.54
CA ILE A 148 1.06 -4.37 5.87
C ILE A 148 1.20 -4.99 4.47
N LEU A 149 0.41 -6.02 4.14
CA LEU A 149 0.51 -6.71 2.85
C LEU A 149 -0.03 -5.90 1.68
N GLY A 150 -1.03 -5.03 1.90
CA GLY A 150 -1.71 -4.28 0.84
C GLY A 150 -0.75 -3.60 -0.13
N PRO A 151 0.16 -2.73 0.34
CA PRO A 151 1.12 -2.03 -0.51
C PRO A 151 2.07 -2.94 -1.28
N MET A 152 2.31 -4.16 -0.81
CA MET A 152 3.24 -5.11 -1.42
C MET A 152 2.58 -6.09 -2.39
N THR A 153 1.25 -6.00 -2.55
CA THR A 153 0.46 -6.98 -3.32
C THR A 153 -0.25 -6.39 -4.53
N ASN A 154 0.27 -5.30 -5.09
CA ASN A 154 -0.33 -4.64 -6.25
C ASN A 154 -0.60 -5.65 -7.38
N PRO A 155 -1.86 -5.75 -7.87
CA PRO A 155 -2.26 -6.73 -8.88
C PRO A 155 -1.64 -6.51 -10.26
N ALA A 156 -1.17 -5.29 -10.56
CA ALA A 156 -0.47 -4.98 -11.81
C ALA A 156 1.02 -5.40 -11.78
N GLY A 157 1.51 -5.88 -10.64
CA GLY A 157 2.89 -6.32 -10.51
C GLY A 157 3.92 -5.22 -10.72
N VAL A 158 3.57 -3.98 -10.39
CA VAL A 158 4.43 -2.80 -10.56
C VAL A 158 5.82 -3.02 -9.96
N LYS A 159 6.82 -2.41 -10.59
CA LYS A 159 8.22 -2.47 -10.16
C LYS A 159 8.72 -1.16 -9.56
N ILE A 160 7.88 -0.13 -9.61
CA ILE A 160 8.17 1.20 -9.08
C ILE A 160 7.04 1.58 -8.13
N GLN A 161 7.34 2.04 -6.93
CA GLN A 161 6.31 2.46 -5.99
C GLN A 161 6.77 3.48 -4.96
N LEU A 162 5.83 4.32 -4.52
CA LEU A 162 5.92 5.11 -3.30
C LEU A 162 4.97 4.51 -2.27
N THR A 163 5.49 4.12 -1.12
CA THR A 163 4.73 3.38 -0.12
C THR A 163 4.84 4.04 1.26
N GLY A 164 3.71 4.48 1.80
CA GLY A 164 3.63 4.94 3.18
C GLY A 164 3.45 3.80 4.17
N ALA A 165 4.03 3.92 5.35
CA ALA A 165 3.86 2.97 6.45
C ALA A 165 3.46 3.67 7.75
N PHE A 166 2.45 3.14 8.45
CA PHE A 166 1.93 3.71 9.71
C PHE A 166 2.93 3.62 10.90
N ASP A 167 3.99 2.86 10.76
CA ASP A 167 5.04 2.71 11.78
C ASP A 167 6.41 2.66 11.09
N LYS A 168 7.35 3.49 11.58
CA LYS A 168 8.73 3.53 11.08
C LYS A 168 9.41 2.16 11.08
N LYS A 169 9.10 1.30 12.05
CA LYS A 169 9.68 -0.05 12.16
C LYS A 169 9.33 -0.95 10.99
N LEU A 170 8.25 -0.66 10.25
CA LEU A 170 7.82 -1.43 9.09
C LEU A 170 8.60 -1.10 7.83
N LEU A 171 9.27 0.06 7.75
CA LEU A 171 9.95 0.49 6.54
C LEU A 171 10.98 -0.54 6.06
N GLU A 172 11.82 -1.04 6.96
CA GLU A 172 12.88 -1.97 6.60
C GLU A 172 12.38 -3.36 6.20
N PRO A 173 11.53 -4.06 6.99
CA PRO A 173 10.98 -5.35 6.58
C PRO A 173 10.18 -5.28 5.29
N MET A 174 9.43 -4.20 5.05
CA MET A 174 8.70 -4.00 3.80
C MET A 174 9.67 -3.76 2.62
N ALA A 175 10.73 -2.97 2.81
CA ALA A 175 11.73 -2.73 1.77
C ALA A 175 12.45 -4.02 1.38
N GLN A 176 12.89 -4.81 2.35
CA GLN A 176 13.55 -6.09 2.09
C GLN A 176 12.60 -7.07 1.39
N THR A 177 11.32 -7.10 1.79
CA THR A 177 10.29 -7.88 1.11
C THR A 177 10.13 -7.46 -0.34
N LEU A 178 9.95 -6.17 -0.61
CA LEU A 178 9.79 -5.64 -1.96
C LEU A 178 11.01 -5.91 -2.85
N LEU A 179 12.21 -5.71 -2.31
CA LEU A 179 13.45 -5.99 -3.02
C LEU A 179 13.55 -7.47 -3.38
N SER A 180 13.26 -8.39 -2.44
CA SER A 180 13.28 -9.84 -2.68
C SER A 180 12.24 -10.28 -3.72
N LEU A 181 11.17 -9.52 -3.90
CA LEU A 181 10.10 -9.74 -4.87
C LEU A 181 10.33 -9.02 -6.22
N GLY A 182 11.51 -8.43 -6.40
CA GLY A 182 11.97 -7.86 -7.67
C GLY A 182 11.45 -6.44 -7.94
N THR A 183 11.17 -5.65 -6.92
CA THR A 183 10.95 -4.21 -7.05
C THR A 183 12.25 -3.53 -7.51
N LYS A 184 12.17 -2.71 -8.55
CA LYS A 184 13.33 -2.01 -9.15
C LYS A 184 13.65 -0.71 -8.45
N SER A 185 12.60 0.05 -8.10
CA SER A 185 12.72 1.34 -7.44
C SER A 185 11.53 1.54 -6.50
N ALA A 186 11.79 1.93 -5.26
CA ALA A 186 10.74 2.31 -4.33
C ALA A 186 11.26 3.27 -3.26
N TRP A 187 10.38 4.14 -2.81
CA TRP A 187 10.52 4.82 -1.53
C TRP A 187 9.47 4.30 -0.56
N LEU A 188 9.93 3.88 0.61
CA LEU A 188 9.07 3.57 1.74
C LEU A 188 9.22 4.69 2.76
N VAL A 189 8.11 5.30 3.14
CA VAL A 189 8.14 6.56 3.89
C VAL A 189 7.31 6.49 5.17
N HIS A 190 7.73 7.26 6.18
CA HIS A 190 7.00 7.48 7.42
C HIS A 190 7.28 8.87 7.94
N GLY A 191 6.25 9.68 8.14
CA GLY A 191 6.37 11.02 8.70
C GLY A 191 6.73 10.99 10.19
N GLY A 192 7.59 11.91 10.63
CA GLY A 192 7.93 12.04 12.04
C GLY A 192 6.74 12.43 12.93
N ASP A 193 5.66 12.93 12.34
CA ASP A 193 4.35 13.20 12.97
C ASP A 193 3.49 11.93 13.13
N GLY A 194 3.96 10.79 12.65
CA GLY A 194 3.29 9.50 12.71
C GLY A 194 2.36 9.20 11.54
N THR A 195 2.41 10.00 10.47
CA THR A 195 1.66 9.74 9.24
C THR A 195 2.36 8.69 8.38
N ASP A 196 1.60 7.99 7.52
CA ASP A 196 2.14 7.13 6.48
C ASP A 196 2.41 7.91 5.16
N GLU A 197 2.89 9.15 5.30
CA GLU A 197 3.15 10.09 4.19
C GLU A 197 4.49 10.80 4.36
N ILE A 198 4.93 11.54 3.33
CA ILE A 198 5.99 12.54 3.45
C ILE A 198 5.35 13.79 4.06
N SER A 199 5.75 14.11 5.29
CA SER A 199 5.11 15.14 6.08
C SER A 199 5.72 16.53 5.87
N ILE A 200 4.90 17.56 5.91
CA ILE A 200 5.31 18.96 6.00
C ILE A 200 5.42 19.42 7.46
N SER A 201 5.07 18.58 8.43
CA SER A 201 5.12 18.92 9.88
C SER A 201 6.49 18.67 10.49
N GLY A 202 7.40 18.03 9.76
CA GLY A 202 8.75 17.71 10.23
C GLY A 202 9.46 16.68 9.37
N ILE A 203 10.48 16.07 9.94
CA ILE A 203 11.31 15.10 9.24
C ILE A 203 10.49 13.87 8.87
N SER A 204 10.64 13.41 7.63
CA SER A 204 10.15 12.11 7.17
C SER A 204 11.31 11.14 6.98
N TYR A 205 11.11 9.90 7.40
CA TYR A 205 12.09 8.81 7.25
C TYR A 205 11.82 8.09 5.94
N VAL A 206 12.90 7.83 5.19
CA VAL A 206 12.80 7.17 3.89
C VAL A 206 13.74 5.97 3.84
N ILE A 207 13.22 4.86 3.34
CA ILE A 207 14.03 3.75 2.84
C ILE A 207 13.84 3.67 1.33
N GLU A 208 14.92 3.85 0.60
CA GLU A 208 14.95 3.77 -0.86
C GLU A 208 15.41 2.39 -1.30
N ILE A 209 14.71 1.82 -2.27
CA ILE A 209 15.20 0.71 -3.10
C ILE A 209 15.60 1.29 -4.44
N LYS A 210 16.85 1.11 -4.83
CA LYS A 210 17.37 1.56 -6.12
C LYS A 210 18.56 0.69 -6.54
N ASN A 211 18.52 0.21 -7.79
CA ASN A 211 19.61 -0.61 -8.36
C ASN A 211 19.97 -1.84 -7.53
N GLY A 212 18.98 -2.50 -6.91
CA GLY A 212 19.21 -3.68 -6.05
C GLY A 212 19.76 -3.37 -4.66
N LEU A 213 19.90 -2.10 -4.30
CA LEU A 213 20.40 -1.64 -3.00
C LEU A 213 19.31 -0.98 -2.18
N ILE A 214 19.48 -1.02 -0.87
CA ILE A 214 18.65 -0.32 0.12
C ILE A 214 19.46 0.81 0.72
N ASN A 215 18.97 2.04 0.59
CA ASN A 215 19.53 3.25 1.19
C ASN A 215 18.54 3.82 2.21
N LYS A 216 19.06 4.50 3.23
CA LYS A 216 18.27 5.17 4.26
C LYS A 216 18.63 6.64 4.30
N PHE A 217 17.63 7.50 4.29
CA PHE A 217 17.82 8.94 4.46
C PHE A 217 16.57 9.59 5.09
N THR A 218 16.63 10.88 5.29
CA THR A 218 15.50 11.68 5.78
C THR A 218 15.20 12.82 4.82
N ILE A 219 13.94 13.25 4.78
CA ILE A 219 13.50 14.46 4.09
C ILE A 219 13.07 15.45 5.17
N ASN A 220 13.66 16.65 5.13
CA ASN A 220 13.23 17.75 5.97
C ASN A 220 12.57 18.82 5.07
N PRO A 221 11.34 19.24 5.33
CA PRO A 221 10.67 20.28 4.55
C PRO A 221 11.49 21.55 4.39
N ASN A 222 12.18 21.97 5.45
CA ASN A 222 12.99 23.18 5.45
C ASN A 222 14.13 23.13 4.42
N ASP A 223 14.70 21.95 4.18
CA ASP A 223 15.77 21.77 3.18
C ASP A 223 15.24 21.94 1.74
N LEU A 224 13.93 21.87 1.56
CA LEU A 224 13.22 22.07 0.29
C LEU A 224 12.57 23.45 0.18
N GLY A 225 12.85 24.37 1.12
CA GLY A 225 12.21 25.68 1.17
C GLY A 225 10.75 25.67 1.58
N ILE A 226 10.26 24.57 2.14
CA ILE A 226 8.89 24.44 2.64
C ILE A 226 8.88 24.74 4.14
N THR A 227 8.15 25.77 4.55
CA THR A 227 7.94 26.06 5.97
C THR A 227 7.21 24.92 6.66
N THR A 228 7.73 24.44 7.77
CA THR A 228 7.05 23.43 8.58
C THR A 228 5.75 23.97 9.16
N HIS A 229 4.71 23.17 9.07
CA HIS A 229 3.41 23.45 9.67
C HIS A 229 3.11 22.40 10.74
N PRO A 230 2.61 22.79 11.92
CA PRO A 230 2.17 21.80 12.91
C PRO A 230 1.04 20.95 12.34
N PHE A 231 1.04 19.68 12.77
CA PHE A 231 0.00 18.71 12.38
C PHE A 231 -1.33 19.01 13.08
#